data_3a9c6fd2a9ce5753a4bcc0d6624ad2cd
#
_entry.id   3a9c6fd2a9ce5753a4bcc0d6624ad2cd
#
_cell.length_a   1.000
_cell.length_b   1.000
_cell.length_c   1.000
_cell.angle_alpha   90.00
_cell.angle_beta   90.00
_cell.angle_gamma   90.00
#
_symmetry.space_group_name_H-M   'P 1'
#
loop_
_entity.id
_entity.type
_entity.pdbx_description
1 polymer ?
#
loop_
_entity_poly.entity_id
_entity_poly.type
_entity_poly.pdbx_seq_one_letter_code
_entity_poly.pdbx_strand_id
1 'polypeptide(L)'
;MLKGLSFHVKKGEVFALLGGNGAGKTTALECVEGLRRYDSGAIAVNGRVGIQLQSSSLPAHIRPLEAVRLFAEWNRVKADTATLAALGINSFAKKQYLELSTGQKRRLHLALALLGDPELLFLDEPTAGLDVEGRVSLHSQIRRLKAEGKTILLASHDMAEVESLCDRLAILKDGSLVFCGTAAELTAKSGSRYTISIKTEQGDESFFADNIADAMLDLLEGYRQKGIAVLDIKTDRGTLEQHFMELTGREQQ
;
A
#
# COMPACT_ATOMS: atom_id res chain seq x y z
N MET A 1 9.82 1.59 18.90
CA MET A 1 9.16 0.63 19.79
C MET A 1 7.65 0.84 19.68
N LEU A 2 6.84 -0.22 19.57
CA LEU A 2 5.39 -0.09 19.44
C LEU A 2 4.77 0.34 20.77
N LYS A 3 3.72 1.16 20.71
CA LYS A 3 3.08 1.79 21.88
C LYS A 3 1.59 1.44 21.93
N GLY A 4 1.26 0.15 22.02
CA GLY A 4 -0.13 -0.30 22.19
C GLY A 4 -0.97 -0.09 20.92
N LEU A 5 -0.71 -0.87 19.88
CA LEU A 5 -1.51 -0.85 18.65
C LEU A 5 -2.78 -1.69 18.84
N SER A 6 -3.92 -1.16 18.42
CA SER A 6 -5.18 -1.92 18.42
C SER A 6 -5.91 -1.69 17.10
N PHE A 7 -6.01 -2.72 16.29
CA PHE A 7 -6.76 -2.71 15.02
C PHE A 7 -7.25 -4.13 14.69
N HIS A 8 -8.15 -4.20 13.74
CA HIS A 8 -8.63 -5.48 13.21
C HIS A 8 -8.71 -5.42 11.69
N VAL A 9 -8.46 -6.56 11.06
CA VAL A 9 -8.56 -6.77 9.61
C VAL A 9 -9.73 -7.69 9.34
N LYS A 10 -10.64 -7.27 8.43
CA LYS A 10 -11.82 -8.05 8.07
C LYS A 10 -11.45 -9.10 7.01
N LYS A 11 -12.16 -10.21 7.01
CA LYS A 11 -11.98 -11.24 5.98
C LYS A 11 -12.26 -10.68 4.59
N GLY A 12 -11.35 -10.92 3.64
CA GLY A 12 -11.47 -10.51 2.24
C GLY A 12 -11.13 -9.04 1.98
N GLU A 13 -10.66 -8.27 2.99
CA GLU A 13 -10.21 -6.89 2.75
C GLU A 13 -8.70 -6.83 2.48
N VAL A 14 -8.30 -5.79 1.76
CA VAL A 14 -6.90 -5.33 1.70
C VAL A 14 -6.75 -4.21 2.72
N PHE A 15 -5.94 -4.44 3.73
CA PHE A 15 -5.68 -3.50 4.81
C PHE A 15 -4.22 -3.04 4.79
N ALA A 16 -3.98 -1.74 4.88
CA ALA A 16 -2.64 -1.19 4.89
C ALA A 16 -2.19 -0.74 6.28
N LEU A 17 -0.93 -1.03 6.61
CA LEU A 17 -0.16 -0.32 7.63
C LEU A 17 0.67 0.75 6.93
N LEU A 18 0.26 2.01 7.04
CA LEU A 18 0.90 3.16 6.42
C LEU A 18 1.75 3.92 7.45
N GLY A 19 2.89 4.42 7.05
CA GLY A 19 3.75 5.21 7.93
C GLY A 19 5.12 5.46 7.32
N GLY A 20 5.81 6.47 7.82
CA GLY A 20 7.18 6.77 7.41
C GLY A 20 8.17 5.67 7.83
N ASN A 21 9.42 5.84 7.41
CA ASN A 21 10.51 4.95 7.85
C ASN A 21 10.67 5.05 9.38
N GLY A 22 10.79 3.89 10.03
CA GLY A 22 10.89 3.82 11.50
C GLY A 22 9.57 3.96 12.26
N ALA A 23 8.42 4.15 11.60
CA ALA A 23 7.11 4.26 12.26
C ALA A 23 6.65 2.99 12.98
N GLY A 24 7.28 1.84 12.70
CA GLY A 24 6.98 0.56 13.34
C GLY A 24 6.17 -0.41 12.49
N LYS A 25 5.97 -0.15 11.20
CA LYS A 25 5.19 -1.02 10.29
C LYS A 25 5.72 -2.45 10.25
N THR A 26 6.99 -2.63 9.86
CA THR A 26 7.66 -3.94 9.82
C THR A 26 7.64 -4.62 11.19
N THR A 27 7.89 -3.88 12.28
CA THR A 27 7.82 -4.44 13.63
C THR A 27 6.41 -4.94 13.98
N ALA A 28 5.37 -4.18 13.62
CA ALA A 28 3.98 -4.59 13.85
C ALA A 28 3.65 -5.83 13.01
N LEU A 29 4.07 -5.85 11.74
CA LEU A 29 3.87 -6.99 10.86
C LEU A 29 4.57 -8.25 11.40
N GLU A 30 5.86 -8.15 11.75
CA GLU A 30 6.63 -9.26 12.35
C GLU A 30 6.00 -9.81 13.65
N CYS A 31 5.38 -8.95 14.47
CA CYS A 31 4.65 -9.41 15.66
C CYS A 31 3.39 -10.21 15.27
N VAL A 32 2.63 -9.74 14.27
CA VAL A 32 1.42 -10.43 13.78
C VAL A 32 1.79 -11.75 13.09
N GLU A 33 2.92 -11.79 12.39
CA GLU A 33 3.48 -12.98 11.74
C GLU A 33 4.03 -14.01 12.74
N GLY A 34 4.21 -13.61 14.01
CA GLY A 34 4.83 -14.46 15.04
C GLY A 34 6.37 -14.52 14.94
N LEU A 35 6.99 -13.70 14.11
CA LEU A 35 8.44 -13.63 13.95
C LEU A 35 9.12 -12.81 15.06
N ARG A 36 8.35 -11.95 15.72
CA ARG A 36 8.85 -11.09 16.82
C ARG A 36 7.96 -11.23 18.06
N ARG A 37 8.61 -11.32 19.23
CA ARG A 37 7.92 -11.27 20.52
C ARG A 37 7.46 -9.83 20.83
N TYR A 38 6.35 -9.71 21.54
CA TYR A 38 5.81 -8.46 22.07
C TYR A 38 5.63 -8.56 23.59
N ASP A 39 5.66 -7.43 24.27
CA ASP A 39 5.71 -7.37 25.73
C ASP A 39 4.33 -7.61 26.35
N SER A 40 3.26 -7.13 25.73
CA SER A 40 1.90 -7.22 26.25
C SER A 40 0.85 -7.12 25.14
N GLY A 41 -0.39 -7.49 25.45
CA GLY A 41 -1.51 -7.48 24.52
C GLY A 41 -1.88 -8.88 24.03
N ALA A 42 -2.69 -8.94 22.98
CA ALA A 42 -3.10 -10.18 22.33
C ALA A 42 -3.15 -10.00 20.82
N ILE A 43 -2.65 -10.98 20.09
CA ILE A 43 -2.74 -11.06 18.63
C ILE A 43 -3.48 -12.35 18.29
N ALA A 44 -4.55 -12.24 17.50
CA ALA A 44 -5.30 -13.36 16.98
C ALA A 44 -5.24 -13.37 15.47
N VAL A 45 -4.73 -14.44 14.89
CA VAL A 45 -4.66 -14.66 13.44
C VAL A 45 -5.40 -15.96 13.13
N ASN A 46 -6.45 -15.87 12.30
CA ASN A 46 -7.29 -17.01 11.97
C ASN A 46 -7.05 -17.42 10.50
N GLY A 47 -6.72 -18.68 10.31
CA GLY A 47 -6.45 -19.25 8.97
C GLY A 47 -4.98 -19.41 8.66
N ARG A 48 -4.70 -19.93 7.45
CA ARG A 48 -3.33 -20.12 6.97
C ARG A 48 -2.77 -18.80 6.48
N VAL A 49 -1.51 -18.58 6.80
CA VAL A 49 -0.79 -17.33 6.50
C VAL A 49 0.27 -17.59 5.44
N GLY A 50 0.32 -16.71 4.44
CA GLY A 50 1.45 -16.57 3.52
C GLY A 50 2.18 -15.26 3.81
N ILE A 51 3.51 -15.29 3.84
CA ILE A 51 4.34 -14.13 4.21
C ILE A 51 5.30 -13.80 3.08
N GLN A 52 5.32 -12.53 2.66
CA GLN A 52 6.34 -11.98 1.78
C GLN A 52 7.09 -10.88 2.53
N LEU A 53 8.29 -11.19 2.98
CA LEU A 53 9.15 -10.26 3.71
C LEU A 53 9.76 -9.19 2.77
N GLN A 54 10.05 -8.01 3.32
CA GLN A 54 10.70 -6.91 2.61
C GLN A 54 12.07 -7.32 2.05
N SER A 55 12.90 -7.95 2.87
CA SER A 55 14.24 -8.40 2.54
C SER A 55 14.34 -9.91 2.66
N SER A 56 13.85 -10.61 1.65
CA SER A 56 14.06 -12.05 1.55
C SER A 56 14.97 -12.36 0.37
N SER A 57 15.92 -13.26 0.56
CA SER A 57 16.78 -13.73 -0.50
C SER A 57 16.82 -15.26 -0.55
N LEU A 58 16.91 -15.77 -1.75
CA LEU A 58 17.10 -17.18 -2.01
C LEU A 58 18.57 -17.44 -2.40
N PRO A 59 19.05 -18.69 -2.34
CA PRO A 59 20.37 -19.03 -2.85
C PRO A 59 20.57 -18.53 -4.28
N ALA A 60 21.73 -17.92 -4.56
CA ALA A 60 22.00 -17.20 -5.80
C ALA A 60 21.73 -18.04 -7.07
N HIS A 61 22.03 -19.33 -7.03
CA HIS A 61 21.94 -20.23 -8.18
C HIS A 61 20.65 -21.06 -8.25
N ILE A 62 19.75 -20.93 -7.26
CA ILE A 62 18.46 -21.65 -7.30
C ILE A 62 17.60 -21.12 -8.44
N ARG A 63 16.90 -22.01 -9.13
CA ARG A 63 15.92 -21.63 -10.15
C ARG A 63 14.52 -21.48 -9.54
N PRO A 64 13.65 -20.65 -10.15
CA PRO A 64 12.30 -20.41 -9.63
C PRO A 64 11.49 -21.67 -9.31
N LEU A 65 11.45 -22.65 -10.22
CA LEU A 65 10.70 -23.88 -9.99
C LEU A 65 11.36 -24.81 -8.95
N GLU A 66 12.68 -24.72 -8.78
CA GLU A 66 13.39 -25.44 -7.71
C GLU A 66 13.04 -24.83 -6.36
N ALA A 67 13.02 -23.50 -6.26
CA ALA A 67 12.58 -22.80 -5.05
C ALA A 67 11.12 -23.16 -4.71
N VAL A 68 10.22 -23.09 -5.68
CA VAL A 68 8.81 -23.47 -5.49
C VAL A 68 8.69 -24.91 -4.97
N ARG A 69 9.41 -25.86 -5.56
CA ARG A 69 9.40 -27.26 -5.14
C ARG A 69 9.92 -27.40 -3.70
N LEU A 70 11.08 -26.79 -3.40
CA LEU A 70 11.69 -26.83 -2.07
C LEU A 70 10.73 -26.33 -0.99
N PHE A 71 10.12 -25.17 -1.23
CA PHE A 71 9.19 -24.56 -0.25
C PHE A 71 7.87 -25.34 -0.16
N ALA A 72 7.38 -25.91 -1.27
CA ALA A 72 6.20 -26.75 -1.27
C ALA A 72 6.41 -28.04 -0.46
N GLU A 73 7.57 -28.69 -0.61
CA GLU A 73 7.96 -29.86 0.16
C GLU A 73 8.13 -29.53 1.65
N TRP A 74 8.80 -28.41 1.97
CA TRP A 74 8.97 -27.95 3.35
C TRP A 74 7.64 -27.72 4.03
N ASN A 75 6.71 -27.02 3.36
CA ASN A 75 5.36 -26.75 3.91
C ASN A 75 4.39 -27.93 3.76
N ARG A 76 4.82 -29.06 3.16
CA ARG A 76 3.98 -30.23 2.86
C ARG A 76 2.71 -29.90 2.07
N VAL A 77 2.85 -29.03 1.10
CA VAL A 77 1.77 -28.59 0.20
C VAL A 77 2.12 -28.85 -1.25
N LYS A 78 1.13 -28.81 -2.12
CA LYS A 78 1.35 -28.84 -3.56
C LYS A 78 1.38 -27.41 -4.10
N ALA A 79 2.30 -27.14 -5.03
CA ALA A 79 2.30 -25.91 -5.77
C ALA A 79 1.14 -25.90 -6.77
N ASP A 80 0.35 -24.84 -6.78
CA ASP A 80 -0.69 -24.65 -7.78
C ASP A 80 -0.10 -24.09 -9.08
N THR A 81 -0.20 -24.88 -10.17
CA THR A 81 0.33 -24.51 -11.48
C THR A 81 -0.39 -23.31 -12.08
N ALA A 82 -1.68 -23.11 -11.78
CA ALA A 82 -2.44 -21.96 -12.25
C ALA A 82 -1.94 -20.65 -11.62
N THR A 83 -1.67 -20.66 -10.32
CA THR A 83 -1.06 -19.52 -9.61
C THR A 83 0.33 -19.19 -10.16
N LEU A 84 1.18 -20.20 -10.40
CA LEU A 84 2.51 -19.98 -10.99
C LEU A 84 2.43 -19.37 -12.39
N ALA A 85 1.50 -19.87 -13.22
CA ALA A 85 1.28 -19.34 -14.57
C ALA A 85 0.77 -17.89 -14.53
N ALA A 86 -0.18 -17.60 -13.64
CA ALA A 86 -0.75 -16.27 -13.46
C ALA A 86 0.29 -15.24 -12.99
N LEU A 87 1.26 -15.65 -12.17
CA LEU A 87 2.41 -14.84 -11.75
C LEU A 87 3.52 -14.80 -12.79
N GLY A 88 3.36 -15.50 -13.92
CA GLY A 88 4.31 -15.52 -15.01
C GLY A 88 5.64 -16.19 -14.66
N ILE A 89 5.68 -17.09 -13.65
CA ILE A 89 6.90 -17.75 -13.18
C ILE A 89 7.54 -18.56 -14.30
N ASN A 90 6.74 -19.17 -15.16
CA ASN A 90 7.21 -20.00 -16.27
C ASN A 90 8.08 -19.22 -17.27
N SER A 91 7.87 -17.91 -17.44
CA SER A 91 8.61 -17.08 -18.40
C SER A 91 10.10 -16.91 -18.04
N PHE A 92 10.44 -17.05 -16.76
CA PHE A 92 11.81 -16.94 -16.27
C PHE A 92 12.29 -18.16 -15.46
N ALA A 93 11.58 -19.29 -15.57
CA ALA A 93 11.86 -20.52 -14.82
C ALA A 93 13.27 -21.11 -15.05
N LYS A 94 13.90 -20.80 -16.19
CA LYS A 94 15.25 -21.25 -16.52
C LYS A 94 16.37 -20.39 -15.96
N LYS A 95 16.07 -19.15 -15.54
CA LYS A 95 17.05 -18.22 -14.96
C LYS A 95 17.41 -18.63 -13.53
N GLN A 96 18.63 -18.33 -13.12
CA GLN A 96 19.01 -18.40 -11.70
C GLN A 96 18.49 -17.18 -10.93
N TYR A 97 18.31 -17.30 -9.63
CA TYR A 97 17.77 -16.21 -8.79
C TYR A 97 18.57 -14.91 -8.90
N LEU A 98 19.91 -15.01 -9.00
CA LEU A 98 20.76 -13.83 -9.17
C LEU A 98 20.50 -13.08 -10.50
N GLU A 99 20.04 -13.76 -11.53
CA GLU A 99 19.77 -13.21 -12.87
C GLU A 99 18.37 -12.60 -12.99
N LEU A 100 17.52 -12.77 -11.97
CA LEU A 100 16.17 -12.25 -11.97
C LEU A 100 16.18 -10.73 -11.72
N SER A 101 15.34 -10.01 -12.49
CA SER A 101 15.03 -8.62 -12.18
C SER A 101 14.31 -8.49 -10.82
N THR A 102 14.30 -7.30 -10.23
CA THR A 102 13.59 -7.05 -8.97
C THR A 102 12.12 -7.48 -9.07
N GLY A 103 11.43 -7.16 -10.16
CA GLY A 103 10.05 -7.57 -10.40
C GLY A 103 9.87 -9.09 -10.52
N GLN A 104 10.82 -9.80 -11.15
CA GLN A 104 10.80 -11.26 -11.21
C GLN A 104 11.02 -11.87 -9.83
N LYS A 105 11.94 -11.33 -9.03
CA LYS A 105 12.15 -11.74 -7.63
C LYS A 105 10.89 -11.55 -6.80
N ARG A 106 10.25 -10.37 -6.87
CA ARG A 106 9.00 -10.09 -6.14
C ARG A 106 7.88 -11.05 -6.52
N ARG A 107 7.69 -11.33 -7.81
CA ARG A 107 6.71 -12.35 -8.27
C ARG A 107 7.01 -13.74 -7.76
N LEU A 108 8.28 -14.13 -7.73
CA LEU A 108 8.70 -15.42 -7.16
C LEU A 108 8.41 -15.48 -5.66
N HIS A 109 8.76 -14.45 -4.88
CA HIS A 109 8.46 -14.40 -3.46
C HIS A 109 6.96 -14.43 -3.17
N LEU A 110 6.15 -13.72 -3.97
CA LEU A 110 4.69 -13.81 -3.88
C LEU A 110 4.18 -15.22 -4.19
N ALA A 111 4.76 -15.90 -5.22
CA ALA A 111 4.42 -17.29 -5.50
C ALA A 111 4.73 -18.24 -4.33
N LEU A 112 5.85 -18.02 -3.64
CA LEU A 112 6.20 -18.79 -2.44
C LEU A 112 5.26 -18.50 -1.27
N ALA A 113 4.86 -17.25 -1.06
CA ALA A 113 3.88 -16.86 -0.05
C ALA A 113 2.50 -17.46 -0.30
N LEU A 114 2.14 -17.72 -1.57
CA LEU A 114 0.86 -18.32 -1.97
C LEU A 114 0.83 -19.85 -1.90
N LEU A 115 1.94 -20.49 -1.57
CA LEU A 115 1.98 -21.96 -1.44
C LEU A 115 1.02 -22.44 -0.35
N GLY A 116 0.25 -23.47 -0.67
CA GLY A 116 -0.73 -24.05 0.24
C GLY A 116 -2.02 -23.25 0.33
N ASP A 117 -2.25 -22.30 -0.57
CA ASP A 117 -3.49 -21.54 -0.70
C ASP A 117 -3.90 -20.83 0.61
N PRO A 118 -3.05 -19.91 1.15
CA PRO A 118 -3.35 -19.22 2.41
C PRO A 118 -4.58 -18.33 2.27
N GLU A 119 -5.35 -18.18 3.35
CA GLU A 119 -6.47 -17.26 3.45
C GLU A 119 -6.02 -15.82 3.71
N LEU A 120 -4.85 -15.66 4.33
CA LEU A 120 -4.29 -14.38 4.75
C LEU A 120 -2.87 -14.21 4.21
N LEU A 121 -2.60 -13.05 3.61
CA LEU A 121 -1.29 -12.69 3.08
C LEU A 121 -0.73 -11.48 3.81
N PHE A 122 0.52 -11.58 4.24
CA PHE A 122 1.30 -10.46 4.76
C PHE A 122 2.33 -10.05 3.72
N LEU A 123 2.32 -8.77 3.34
CA LEU A 123 3.18 -8.20 2.31
C LEU A 123 3.92 -6.98 2.89
N ASP A 124 5.22 -7.09 3.10
CA ASP A 124 6.03 -5.97 3.59
C ASP A 124 6.71 -5.27 2.41
N GLU A 125 6.32 -4.01 2.15
CA GLU A 125 6.82 -3.14 1.08
C GLU A 125 6.84 -3.86 -0.28
N PRO A 126 5.70 -4.42 -0.75
CA PRO A 126 5.69 -5.34 -1.88
C PRO A 126 6.13 -4.70 -3.20
N THR A 127 5.97 -3.39 -3.36
CA THR A 127 6.33 -2.63 -4.57
C THR A 127 7.69 -1.97 -4.51
N ALA A 128 8.40 -2.05 -3.37
CA ALA A 128 9.70 -1.41 -3.19
C ALA A 128 10.71 -1.86 -4.27
N GLY A 129 11.32 -0.88 -4.96
CA GLY A 129 12.32 -1.13 -5.99
C GLY A 129 11.77 -1.62 -7.32
N LEU A 130 10.45 -1.61 -7.53
CA LEU A 130 9.83 -1.92 -8.81
C LEU A 130 9.76 -0.68 -9.71
N ASP A 131 9.96 -0.90 -11.01
CA ASP A 131 9.59 0.06 -12.04
C ASP A 131 8.05 0.19 -12.19
N VAL A 132 7.59 1.10 -13.01
CA VAL A 132 6.16 1.37 -13.21
C VAL A 132 5.41 0.12 -13.68
N GLU A 133 5.96 -0.62 -14.65
CA GLU A 133 5.34 -1.85 -15.17
C GLU A 133 5.26 -2.93 -14.09
N GLY A 134 6.31 -3.10 -13.31
CA GLY A 134 6.37 -4.03 -12.18
C GLY A 134 5.33 -3.72 -11.12
N ARG A 135 5.14 -2.43 -10.77
CA ARG A 135 4.09 -1.97 -9.84
C ARG A 135 2.69 -2.30 -10.38
N VAL A 136 2.39 -1.91 -11.63
CA VAL A 136 1.08 -2.19 -12.26
C VAL A 136 0.79 -3.68 -12.27
N SER A 137 1.78 -4.50 -12.64
CA SER A 137 1.65 -5.96 -12.63
C SER A 137 1.35 -6.50 -11.24
N LEU A 138 2.08 -6.06 -10.21
CA LEU A 138 1.87 -6.52 -8.83
C LEU A 138 0.52 -6.04 -8.27
N HIS A 139 0.12 -4.80 -8.53
CA HIS A 139 -1.21 -4.29 -8.15
C HIS A 139 -2.34 -5.12 -8.77
N SER A 140 -2.19 -5.51 -10.04
CA SER A 140 -3.16 -6.40 -10.71
C SER A 140 -3.25 -7.76 -10.00
N GLN A 141 -2.12 -8.34 -9.57
CA GLN A 141 -2.11 -9.59 -8.82
C GLN A 141 -2.79 -9.44 -7.45
N ILE A 142 -2.51 -8.36 -6.71
CA ILE A 142 -3.15 -8.09 -5.42
C ILE A 142 -4.67 -7.95 -5.57
N ARG A 143 -5.14 -7.20 -6.59
CA ARG A 143 -6.57 -7.08 -6.88
C ARG A 143 -7.21 -8.41 -7.23
N ARG A 144 -6.53 -9.24 -7.99
CA ARG A 144 -6.99 -10.59 -8.32
C ARG A 144 -7.13 -11.45 -7.06
N LEU A 145 -6.11 -11.48 -6.20
CA LEU A 145 -6.14 -12.24 -4.94
C LEU A 145 -7.27 -11.77 -4.02
N LYS A 146 -7.51 -10.45 -3.95
CA LYS A 146 -8.67 -9.89 -3.26
C LYS A 146 -9.99 -10.40 -3.86
N ALA A 147 -10.12 -10.40 -5.18
CA ALA A 147 -11.33 -10.91 -5.86
C ALA A 147 -11.55 -12.41 -5.62
N GLU A 148 -10.49 -13.18 -5.39
CA GLU A 148 -10.51 -14.59 -4.97
C GLU A 148 -10.85 -14.77 -3.46
N GLY A 149 -11.12 -13.66 -2.74
CA GLY A 149 -11.52 -13.67 -1.33
C GLY A 149 -10.37 -13.73 -0.33
N LYS A 150 -9.13 -13.53 -0.77
CA LYS A 150 -7.96 -13.45 0.13
C LYS A 150 -8.01 -12.18 0.97
N THR A 151 -7.60 -12.31 2.22
CA THR A 151 -7.35 -11.18 3.11
C THR A 151 -5.89 -10.77 2.99
N ILE A 152 -5.61 -9.48 2.82
CA ILE A 152 -4.24 -9.01 2.59
C ILE A 152 -3.93 -7.90 3.59
N LEU A 153 -2.88 -8.08 4.38
CA LEU A 153 -2.29 -7.05 5.23
C LEU A 153 -0.97 -6.64 4.61
N LEU A 154 -0.88 -5.40 4.15
CA LEU A 154 0.35 -4.86 3.56
C LEU A 154 0.92 -3.72 4.40
N ALA A 155 2.24 -3.68 4.53
CA ALA A 155 2.94 -2.50 5.02
C ALA A 155 3.45 -1.71 3.82
N SER A 156 3.20 -0.40 3.80
CA SER A 156 3.68 0.49 2.74
C SER A 156 3.96 1.89 3.28
N HIS A 157 4.83 2.62 2.59
CA HIS A 157 5.01 4.05 2.75
C HIS A 157 4.51 4.83 1.52
N ASP A 158 4.05 4.12 0.49
CA ASP A 158 3.52 4.68 -0.77
C ASP A 158 2.01 4.87 -0.67
N MET A 159 1.58 6.13 -0.62
CA MET A 159 0.18 6.50 -0.43
C MET A 159 -0.66 6.21 -1.66
N ALA A 160 -0.10 6.38 -2.85
CA ALA A 160 -0.79 6.05 -4.10
C ALA A 160 -1.07 4.54 -4.20
N GLU A 161 -0.14 3.71 -3.70
CA GLU A 161 -0.36 2.27 -3.58
C GLU A 161 -1.55 1.98 -2.65
N VAL A 162 -1.53 2.57 -1.45
CA VAL A 162 -2.57 2.37 -0.43
C VAL A 162 -3.93 2.82 -0.94
N GLU A 163 -4.01 4.00 -1.54
CA GLU A 163 -5.26 4.55 -2.10
C GLU A 163 -5.83 3.67 -3.23
N SER A 164 -4.95 3.10 -4.06
CA SER A 164 -5.37 2.31 -5.22
C SER A 164 -5.78 0.87 -4.89
N LEU A 165 -5.29 0.31 -3.78
CA LEU A 165 -5.42 -1.12 -3.45
C LEU A 165 -6.25 -1.40 -2.21
N CYS A 166 -6.20 -0.51 -1.20
CA CYS A 166 -6.66 -0.84 0.13
C CYS A 166 -8.10 -0.40 0.39
N ASP A 167 -8.84 -1.23 1.11
CA ASP A 167 -10.19 -0.89 1.58
C ASP A 167 -10.11 -0.01 2.82
N ARG A 168 -9.16 -0.32 3.70
CA ARG A 168 -8.91 0.41 4.95
C ARG A 168 -7.42 0.49 5.22
N LEU A 169 -7.05 1.46 6.02
CA LEU A 169 -5.67 1.69 6.41
C LEU A 169 -5.54 2.06 7.89
N ALA A 170 -4.40 1.76 8.43
CA ALA A 170 -3.94 2.24 9.74
C ALA A 170 -2.69 3.07 9.55
N ILE A 171 -2.68 4.31 10.05
CA ILE A 171 -1.51 5.19 10.00
C ILE A 171 -0.73 5.04 11.30
N LEU A 172 0.55 4.70 11.17
CA LEU A 172 1.49 4.59 12.27
C LEU A 172 2.44 5.79 12.29
N LYS A 173 2.61 6.38 13.47
CA LYS A 173 3.61 7.41 13.76
C LYS A 173 4.30 7.08 15.08
N ASP A 174 5.63 7.02 15.07
CA ASP A 174 6.47 6.81 16.26
C ASP A 174 6.01 5.64 17.14
N GLY A 175 5.59 4.54 16.50
CA GLY A 175 5.10 3.32 17.14
C GLY A 175 3.67 3.38 17.66
N SER A 176 2.94 4.46 17.41
CA SER A 176 1.54 4.64 17.81
C SER A 176 0.60 4.63 16.60
N LEU A 177 -0.63 4.16 16.81
CA LEU A 177 -1.69 4.23 15.83
C LEU A 177 -2.36 5.61 15.91
N VAL A 178 -2.24 6.42 14.85
CA VAL A 178 -2.82 7.78 14.82
C VAL A 178 -4.14 7.84 14.04
N PHE A 179 -4.37 6.89 13.15
CA PHE A 179 -5.62 6.75 12.41
C PHE A 179 -5.86 5.28 12.05
N CYS A 180 -7.13 4.88 11.99
CA CYS A 180 -7.55 3.61 11.43
C CYS A 180 -8.95 3.76 10.82
N GLY A 181 -9.09 3.52 9.51
CA GLY A 181 -10.34 3.71 8.79
C GLY A 181 -10.17 3.56 7.28
N THR A 182 -11.10 4.09 6.51
CA THR A 182 -11.02 4.19 5.04
C THR A 182 -10.31 5.48 4.63
N ALA A 183 -9.84 5.55 3.37
CA ALA A 183 -9.29 6.78 2.82
C ALA A 183 -10.31 7.94 2.85
N ALA A 184 -11.59 7.63 2.59
CA ALA A 184 -12.67 8.61 2.65
C ALA A 184 -12.89 9.16 4.09
N GLU A 185 -12.84 8.29 5.11
CA GLU A 185 -12.92 8.72 6.52
C GLU A 185 -11.72 9.57 6.93
N LEU A 186 -10.53 9.28 6.40
CA LEU A 186 -9.34 10.08 6.64
C LEU A 186 -9.51 11.49 6.06
N THR A 187 -9.91 11.59 4.79
CA THR A 187 -10.20 12.87 4.13
C THR A 187 -11.27 13.67 4.88
N ALA A 188 -12.35 13.02 5.32
CA ALA A 188 -13.41 13.68 6.09
C ALA A 188 -12.94 14.21 7.46
N LYS A 189 -11.98 13.52 8.10
CA LYS A 189 -11.47 13.86 9.44
C LYS A 189 -10.45 15.01 9.41
N SER A 190 -9.69 15.14 8.32
CA SER A 190 -8.70 16.23 8.14
C SER A 190 -9.35 17.59 7.80
N GLY A 191 -10.69 17.65 7.69
CA GLY A 191 -11.42 18.84 7.26
C GLY A 191 -11.26 19.00 5.74
N SER A 192 -12.34 18.76 5.00
CA SER A 192 -12.31 18.80 3.52
C SER A 192 -12.10 20.21 3.01
N ARG A 193 -10.88 20.71 3.09
CA ARG A 193 -10.51 21.93 2.39
C ARG A 193 -10.17 21.58 0.95
N TYR A 194 -10.97 22.08 0.03
CA TYR A 194 -10.63 22.04 -1.38
C TYR A 194 -9.52 23.05 -1.64
N THR A 195 -8.52 22.64 -2.40
CA THR A 195 -7.56 23.58 -3.01
C THR A 195 -8.08 23.94 -4.39
N ILE A 196 -8.32 25.21 -4.63
CA ILE A 196 -8.71 25.76 -5.92
C ILE A 196 -7.50 26.51 -6.47
N SER A 197 -6.86 25.97 -7.49
CA SER A 197 -5.75 26.60 -8.18
C SER A 197 -6.28 27.29 -9.44
N ILE A 198 -6.12 28.60 -9.52
CA ILE A 198 -6.59 29.41 -10.66
C ILE A 198 -5.37 29.99 -11.36
N LYS A 199 -5.25 29.68 -12.65
CA LYS A 199 -4.24 30.25 -13.52
C LYS A 199 -4.83 31.44 -14.26
N THR A 200 -4.19 32.59 -14.14
CA THR A 200 -4.58 33.82 -14.82
C THR A 200 -3.44 34.36 -15.72
N GLU A 201 -3.72 35.38 -16.51
CA GLU A 201 -2.68 36.10 -17.25
C GLU A 201 -1.67 36.82 -16.35
N GLN A 202 -2.03 37.02 -15.06
CA GLN A 202 -1.19 37.73 -14.08
C GLN A 202 -0.39 36.78 -13.18
N GLY A 203 -0.65 35.46 -13.25
CA GLY A 203 0.02 34.43 -12.46
C GLY A 203 -0.93 33.36 -11.94
N ASP A 204 -0.37 32.42 -11.21
CA ASP A 204 -1.09 31.31 -10.61
C ASP A 204 -1.40 31.64 -9.13
N GLU A 205 -2.65 31.50 -8.73
CA GLU A 205 -3.12 31.69 -7.34
C GLU A 205 -3.78 30.42 -6.82
N SER A 206 -3.64 30.14 -5.51
CA SER A 206 -4.27 28.99 -4.87
C SER A 206 -5.09 29.45 -3.66
N PHE A 207 -6.30 28.89 -3.55
CA PHE A 207 -7.28 29.21 -2.50
C PHE A 207 -7.72 27.93 -1.80
N PHE A 208 -8.08 28.05 -0.53
CA PHE A 208 -8.64 26.94 0.24
C PHE A 208 -10.11 27.23 0.54
N ALA A 209 -10.96 26.22 0.36
CA ALA A 209 -12.40 26.35 0.58
C ALA A 209 -12.99 25.07 1.17
N ASP A 210 -13.95 25.26 2.08
CA ASP A 210 -14.73 24.14 2.62
C ASP A 210 -15.91 23.75 1.71
N ASN A 211 -16.47 24.74 0.98
CA ASN A 211 -17.46 24.54 -0.06
C ASN A 211 -16.92 25.02 -1.41
N ILE A 212 -16.68 24.07 -2.33
CA ILE A 212 -16.10 24.35 -3.63
C ILE A 212 -17.03 25.20 -4.51
N ALA A 213 -18.36 24.98 -4.42
CA ALA A 213 -19.31 25.66 -5.29
C ALA A 213 -19.40 27.16 -4.95
N ASP A 214 -19.54 27.48 -3.67
CA ASP A 214 -19.64 28.88 -3.22
C ASP A 214 -18.31 29.60 -3.47
N ALA A 215 -17.19 28.98 -3.11
CA ALA A 215 -15.88 29.59 -3.31
C ALA A 215 -15.54 29.83 -4.79
N MET A 216 -15.92 28.90 -5.68
CA MET A 216 -15.71 29.05 -7.12
C MET A 216 -16.52 30.21 -7.69
N LEU A 217 -17.78 30.36 -7.26
CA LEU A 217 -18.63 31.50 -7.67
C LEU A 217 -18.00 32.82 -7.26
N ASP A 218 -17.64 32.95 -5.98
CA ASP A 218 -17.04 34.18 -5.44
C ASP A 218 -15.73 34.55 -6.14
N LEU A 219 -14.84 33.55 -6.35
CA LEU A 219 -13.55 33.77 -7.01
C LEU A 219 -13.73 34.18 -8.47
N LEU A 220 -14.58 33.49 -9.22
CA LEU A 220 -14.83 33.81 -10.65
C LEU A 220 -15.51 35.16 -10.82
N GLU A 221 -16.45 35.53 -9.95
CA GLU A 221 -17.05 36.87 -9.95
C GLU A 221 -16.00 37.94 -9.64
N GLY A 222 -15.11 37.70 -8.70
CA GLY A 222 -14.02 38.61 -8.34
C GLY A 222 -13.06 38.85 -9.50
N TYR A 223 -12.63 37.81 -10.22
CA TYR A 223 -11.79 37.95 -11.41
C TYR A 223 -12.49 38.68 -12.54
N ARG A 224 -13.78 38.39 -12.77
CA ARG A 224 -14.59 39.08 -13.78
C ARG A 224 -14.73 40.57 -13.51
N GLN A 225 -14.96 40.97 -12.23
CA GLN A 225 -15.06 42.36 -11.85
C GLN A 225 -13.74 43.12 -12.02
N LYS A 226 -12.60 42.43 -11.80
CA LYS A 226 -11.24 42.97 -12.02
C LYS A 226 -10.80 42.96 -13.48
N GLY A 227 -11.59 42.37 -14.38
CA GLY A 227 -11.23 42.24 -15.79
C GLY A 227 -10.05 41.30 -16.06
N ILE A 228 -9.77 40.36 -15.12
CA ILE A 228 -8.67 39.41 -15.23
C ILE A 228 -9.20 38.12 -15.91
N ALA A 229 -8.55 37.71 -16.99
CA ALA A 229 -8.89 36.48 -17.67
C ALA A 229 -8.37 35.25 -16.91
N VAL A 230 -9.29 34.30 -16.61
CA VAL A 230 -8.95 33.00 -16.03
C VAL A 230 -8.63 32.06 -17.20
N LEU A 231 -7.42 31.48 -17.16
CA LEU A 231 -6.90 30.60 -18.22
C LEU A 231 -7.12 29.11 -17.92
N ASP A 232 -7.02 28.72 -16.64
CA ASP A 232 -7.21 27.33 -16.20
C ASP A 232 -7.67 27.31 -14.75
N ILE A 233 -8.45 26.29 -14.40
CA ILE A 233 -8.91 26.06 -13.03
C ILE A 233 -8.71 24.60 -12.70
N LYS A 234 -7.99 24.35 -11.63
CA LYS A 234 -7.83 23.00 -11.05
C LYS A 234 -8.40 22.99 -9.66
N THR A 235 -9.19 21.98 -9.39
CA THR A 235 -9.71 21.74 -8.04
C THR A 235 -9.17 20.41 -7.55
N ASP A 236 -8.59 20.43 -6.37
CA ASP A 236 -8.10 19.23 -5.71
C ASP A 236 -8.76 19.10 -4.34
N ARG A 237 -9.21 17.90 -4.01
CA ARG A 237 -9.48 17.52 -2.62
C ARG A 237 -8.16 17.06 -2.08
N GLY A 238 -7.72 17.59 -0.98
CA GLY A 238 -6.45 17.20 -0.38
C GLY A 238 -6.16 15.70 -0.56
N THR A 239 -4.99 15.39 -1.12
CA THR A 239 -4.58 14.01 -1.37
C THR A 239 -4.44 13.25 -0.06
N LEU A 240 -4.54 11.93 -0.09
CA LEU A 240 -4.23 11.06 1.04
C LEU A 240 -2.86 11.45 1.65
N GLU A 241 -1.93 11.88 0.81
CA GLU A 241 -0.60 12.33 1.19
C GLU A 241 -0.61 13.61 2.03
N GLN A 242 -1.41 14.60 1.65
CA GLN A 242 -1.56 15.83 2.42
C GLN A 242 -2.16 15.55 3.80
N HIS A 243 -3.22 14.75 3.88
CA HIS A 243 -3.84 14.36 5.14
C HIS A 243 -2.90 13.53 6.03
N PHE A 244 -2.10 12.68 5.43
CA PHE A 244 -1.06 11.95 6.14
C PHE A 244 0.01 12.90 6.71
N MET A 245 0.46 13.89 5.93
CA MET A 245 1.45 14.87 6.36
C MET A 245 0.93 15.71 7.54
N GLU A 246 -0.32 16.16 7.49
CA GLU A 246 -0.98 16.86 8.59
C GLU A 246 -1.01 16.02 9.87
N LEU A 247 -1.45 14.75 9.79
CA LEU A 247 -1.50 13.83 10.93
C LEU A 247 -0.11 13.49 11.48
N THR A 248 0.89 13.41 10.61
CA THR A 248 2.25 13.04 11.00
C THR A 248 3.12 14.24 11.37
N GLY A 249 2.65 15.49 11.16
CA GLY A 249 3.38 16.72 11.48
C GLY A 249 4.66 16.89 10.68
N ARG A 250 4.71 16.39 9.44
CA ARG A 250 5.78 16.66 8.48
C ARG A 250 5.34 17.79 7.60
N GLU A 251 5.89 18.98 7.82
CA GLU A 251 5.80 20.09 6.88
C GLU A 251 6.54 19.71 5.58
N GLN A 252 6.00 20.16 4.45
CA GLN A 252 6.69 20.05 3.16
C GLN A 252 8.01 20.82 3.26
N GLN A 253 9.14 20.12 3.16
CA GLN A 253 10.44 20.73 2.85
C GLN A 253 10.63 20.77 1.35
#